data_d3cbe039239de20c234c2489acd2e4e1
#
_entry.id   d3cbe039239de20c234c2489acd2e4e1
#
_cell.length_a   1.000
_cell.length_b   1.000
_cell.length_c   1.000
_cell.angle_alpha   90.00
_cell.angle_beta   90.00
_cell.angle_gamma   90.00
#
_symmetry.space_group_name_H-M   'P 1'
#
loop_
_entity.id
_entity.type
_entity.pdbx_description
1 polymer ?
#
loop_
_entity_poly.entity_id
_entity_poly.type
_entity_poly.pdbx_seq_one_letter_code
_entity_poly.pdbx_strand_id
1 'polypeptide(L)'
;MKKTAQEVKTYFVTIPAHKFLHIRNYESIGYWDFWEKQSHIPGQDCETICGLLDSIPDKLDDAGGEEANSGSGQVMAYINEPTGRLCSWGIPLAEAYGVRLPADYAGPVPEQMQLMDVPEGEYIVFEHGPFSFQTENAQVEAAIEQAMQAFDYEKSGYELDLTQGRVFYFFHDEKRF
;
A
#
# COMPACT_ATOMS: atom_id res chain seq x y z
N MET A 1 21.86 4.76 -23.96
CA MET A 1 20.74 5.68 -24.16
C MET A 1 20.12 6.00 -22.79
N LYS A 2 20.08 7.29 -22.45
CA LYS A 2 19.49 7.71 -21.20
C LYS A 2 18.00 7.41 -21.25
N LYS A 3 17.50 6.51 -20.39
CA LYS A 3 16.07 6.35 -20.21
C LYS A 3 15.55 7.70 -19.70
N THR A 4 14.71 8.35 -20.49
CA THR A 4 13.92 9.47 -20.01
C THR A 4 13.14 9.00 -18.79
N ALA A 5 13.17 9.79 -17.72
CA ALA A 5 12.35 9.51 -16.56
C ALA A 5 10.91 9.30 -17.04
N GLN A 6 10.35 8.13 -16.76
CA GLN A 6 8.96 7.89 -17.09
C GLN A 6 8.10 8.82 -16.25
N GLU A 7 7.16 9.48 -16.90
CA GLU A 7 6.23 10.36 -16.19
C GLU A 7 5.36 9.53 -15.25
N VAL A 8 5.14 10.07 -14.07
CA VAL A 8 4.17 9.53 -13.14
C VAL A 8 2.78 9.91 -13.63
N LYS A 9 1.98 8.91 -13.92
CA LYS A 9 0.60 9.10 -14.32
C LYS A 9 -0.26 9.33 -13.09
N THR A 10 -1.15 10.30 -13.15
CA THR A 10 -2.02 10.65 -12.03
C THR A 10 -3.48 10.58 -12.46
N TYR A 11 -4.29 9.85 -11.73
CA TYR A 11 -5.72 9.70 -12.02
C TYR A 11 -6.48 9.36 -10.75
N PHE A 12 -7.81 9.43 -10.82
CA PHE A 12 -8.70 9.12 -9.72
C PHE A 12 -9.44 7.81 -9.98
N VAL A 13 -9.60 7.03 -8.92
CA VAL A 13 -10.39 5.80 -8.97
C VAL A 13 -11.29 5.73 -7.74
N THR A 14 -12.44 5.09 -7.89
CA THR A 14 -13.29 4.73 -6.75
C THR A 14 -12.96 3.30 -6.37
N ILE A 15 -12.52 3.09 -5.14
CA ILE A 15 -12.27 1.76 -4.60
C ILE A 15 -13.48 1.36 -3.76
N PRO A 16 -14.16 0.26 -4.10
CA PRO A 16 -15.32 -0.20 -3.33
C PRO A 16 -14.93 -0.56 -1.89
N ALA A 17 -15.94 -0.57 -1.02
CA ALA A 17 -15.75 -1.05 0.36
C ALA A 17 -15.17 -2.46 0.35
N HIS A 18 -14.19 -2.70 1.19
CA HIS A 18 -13.49 -3.98 1.27
C HIS A 18 -12.91 -4.17 2.67
N LYS A 19 -12.28 -5.30 2.90
CA LYS A 19 -11.55 -5.57 4.15
C LYS A 19 -10.06 -5.64 3.86
N PHE A 20 -9.27 -5.28 4.86
CA PHE A 20 -7.81 -5.36 4.78
C PHE A 20 -7.30 -6.25 5.91
N LEU A 21 -6.76 -7.40 5.55
CA LEU A 21 -6.12 -8.35 6.46
C LEU A 21 -4.62 -8.08 6.45
N HIS A 22 -4.06 -7.68 7.59
CA HIS A 22 -2.71 -7.15 7.61
C HIS A 22 -2.02 -7.29 8.96
N ILE A 23 -0.72 -7.05 8.94
CA ILE A 23 0.11 -6.79 10.11
C ILE A 23 0.59 -5.34 10.05
N ARG A 24 0.85 -4.72 11.21
CA ARG A 24 1.27 -3.32 11.31
C ARG A 24 2.60 -3.17 12.01
N ASN A 25 3.32 -2.10 11.67
CA ASN A 25 4.47 -1.64 12.42
C ASN A 25 4.44 -0.11 12.52
N TYR A 26 4.51 0.41 13.73
CA TYR A 26 4.41 1.85 13.99
C TYR A 26 5.75 2.56 13.91
N GLU A 27 6.86 1.84 13.82
CA GLU A 27 8.21 2.40 13.88
C GLU A 27 9.01 2.21 12.59
N SER A 28 8.55 1.37 11.67
CA SER A 28 9.29 1.09 10.45
C SER A 28 9.31 2.27 9.48
N ILE A 29 10.38 2.33 8.70
CA ILE A 29 10.65 3.42 7.76
C ILE A 29 10.88 2.91 6.34
N GLY A 30 10.08 1.98 5.88
CA GLY A 30 10.14 1.43 4.55
C GLY A 30 10.05 -0.09 4.53
N TYR A 31 9.99 -0.65 3.35
CA TYR A 31 9.74 -2.08 3.14
C TYR A 31 10.76 -2.97 3.86
N TRP A 32 12.06 -2.71 3.66
CA TRP A 32 13.11 -3.53 4.25
C TRP A 32 13.18 -3.40 5.76
N ASP A 33 13.03 -2.18 6.26
CA ASP A 33 13.01 -1.91 7.70
C ASP A 33 11.78 -2.54 8.36
N PHE A 34 10.63 -2.51 7.68
CA PHE A 34 9.41 -3.16 8.14
C PHE A 34 9.66 -4.65 8.40
N TRP A 35 10.21 -5.36 7.42
CA TRP A 35 10.42 -6.79 7.56
C TRP A 35 11.54 -7.12 8.55
N GLU A 36 12.56 -6.30 8.65
CA GLU A 36 13.58 -6.47 9.68
C GLU A 36 12.96 -6.40 11.07
N LYS A 37 12.16 -5.37 11.34
CA LYS A 37 11.49 -5.21 12.63
C LYS A 37 10.48 -6.35 12.90
N GLN A 38 9.73 -6.74 11.89
CA GLN A 38 8.76 -7.83 12.02
C GLN A 38 9.45 -9.17 12.29
N SER A 39 10.66 -9.39 11.80
CA SER A 39 11.39 -10.63 12.03
C SER A 39 11.73 -10.86 13.49
N HIS A 40 11.72 -9.82 14.31
CA HIS A 40 11.96 -9.93 15.76
C HIS A 40 10.67 -10.23 16.55
N ILE A 41 9.53 -10.25 15.90
CA ILE A 41 8.25 -10.57 16.52
C ILE A 41 7.90 -12.02 16.17
N PRO A 42 7.72 -12.92 17.15
CA PRO A 42 7.42 -14.33 16.87
C PRO A 42 6.19 -14.49 15.96
N GLY A 43 6.36 -15.24 14.86
CA GLY A 43 5.30 -15.51 13.90
C GLY A 43 5.01 -14.38 12.92
N GLN A 44 5.78 -13.31 12.92
CA GLN A 44 5.55 -12.16 12.03
C GLN A 44 6.70 -11.88 11.05
N ASP A 45 7.60 -12.82 10.86
CA ASP A 45 8.62 -12.74 9.82
C ASP A 45 8.01 -12.85 8.42
N CYS A 46 8.74 -12.35 7.44
CA CYS A 46 8.26 -12.29 6.05
C CYS A 46 7.81 -13.66 5.52
N GLU A 47 8.61 -14.70 5.76
CA GLU A 47 8.29 -16.05 5.26
C GLU A 47 6.98 -16.57 5.85
N THR A 48 6.79 -16.43 7.16
CA THR A 48 5.58 -16.88 7.85
C THR A 48 4.35 -16.10 7.40
N ILE A 49 4.45 -14.78 7.37
CA ILE A 49 3.32 -13.93 6.99
C ILE A 49 2.94 -14.13 5.52
N CYS A 50 3.92 -14.15 4.62
CA CYS A 50 3.63 -14.35 3.21
C CYS A 50 3.00 -15.72 2.95
N GLY A 51 3.46 -16.75 3.65
CA GLY A 51 2.86 -18.08 3.58
C GLY A 51 1.41 -18.12 4.06
N LEU A 52 1.11 -17.43 5.15
CA LEU A 52 -0.26 -17.33 5.66
C LEU A 52 -1.15 -16.55 4.68
N LEU A 53 -0.65 -15.44 4.14
CA LEU A 53 -1.41 -14.64 3.18
C LEU A 53 -1.68 -15.42 1.88
N ASP A 54 -0.72 -16.22 1.42
CA ASP A 54 -0.91 -17.07 0.24
C ASP A 54 -2.05 -18.07 0.42
N SER A 55 -2.31 -18.53 1.64
CA SER A 55 -3.35 -19.50 1.96
C SER A 55 -4.75 -18.87 2.11
N ILE A 56 -4.85 -17.57 2.18
CA ILE A 56 -6.14 -16.88 2.35
C ILE A 56 -6.94 -16.95 1.04
N PRO A 57 -8.22 -17.39 1.10
CA PRO A 57 -9.08 -17.43 -0.09
C PRO A 57 -9.64 -16.05 -0.42
N ASP A 58 -10.12 -15.90 -1.65
CA ASP A 58 -10.89 -14.74 -2.12
C ASP A 58 -10.12 -13.41 -2.11
N LYS A 59 -8.80 -13.45 -2.17
CA LYS A 59 -7.99 -12.23 -2.24
C LYS A 59 -8.32 -11.40 -3.48
N LEU A 60 -8.42 -10.09 -3.29
CA LEU A 60 -8.57 -9.13 -4.38
C LEU A 60 -7.20 -8.83 -5.00
N ASP A 61 -7.11 -8.92 -6.32
CA ASP A 61 -5.82 -8.79 -7.01
C ASP A 61 -5.41 -7.35 -7.26
N ASP A 62 -6.36 -6.43 -7.24
CA ASP A 62 -6.11 -5.05 -7.63
C ASP A 62 -6.73 -4.08 -6.62
N ALA A 63 -6.01 -3.02 -6.29
CA ALA A 63 -6.49 -1.96 -5.39
C ALA A 63 -6.99 -0.72 -6.15
N GLY A 64 -7.38 -0.87 -7.40
CA GLY A 64 -7.95 0.22 -8.18
C GLY A 64 -7.02 0.83 -9.21
N GLY A 65 -5.91 0.20 -9.52
CA GLY A 65 -5.08 0.58 -10.66
C GLY A 65 -5.79 0.29 -11.98
N GLU A 66 -5.32 0.90 -13.06
CA GLU A 66 -5.90 0.68 -14.39
C GLU A 66 -5.69 -0.75 -14.91
N GLU A 67 -4.60 -1.39 -14.49
CA GLU A 67 -4.26 -2.74 -14.91
C GLU A 67 -4.37 -3.70 -13.74
N ALA A 68 -5.01 -4.83 -13.97
CA ALA A 68 -5.11 -5.86 -12.96
C ALA A 68 -3.73 -6.37 -12.57
N ASN A 69 -3.50 -6.50 -11.29
CA ASN A 69 -2.27 -7.07 -10.77
C ASN A 69 -2.33 -8.60 -10.88
N SER A 70 -1.36 -9.18 -11.54
CA SER A 70 -1.23 -10.63 -11.65
C SER A 70 -0.47 -11.26 -10.48
N GLY A 71 -0.10 -10.47 -9.50
CA GLY A 71 0.67 -10.93 -8.36
C GLY A 71 -0.15 -11.71 -7.33
N SER A 72 0.41 -11.86 -6.15
CA SER A 72 -0.19 -12.61 -5.05
C SER A 72 -1.33 -11.86 -4.35
N GLY A 73 -1.63 -10.65 -4.76
CA GLY A 73 -2.56 -9.77 -4.06
C GLY A 73 -2.00 -9.13 -2.80
N GLN A 74 -0.76 -9.44 -2.46
CA GLN A 74 -0.10 -8.88 -1.28
C GLN A 74 0.37 -7.45 -1.54
N VAL A 75 0.19 -6.59 -0.56
CA VAL A 75 0.43 -5.15 -0.75
C VAL A 75 0.93 -4.51 0.55
N MET A 76 1.87 -3.57 0.40
CA MET A 76 2.21 -2.62 1.46
C MET A 76 1.14 -1.54 1.52
N ALA A 77 0.91 -1.02 2.71
CA ALA A 77 -0.01 0.08 2.92
C ALA A 77 0.47 0.98 4.06
N TYR A 78 -0.07 2.18 4.07
CA TYR A 78 0.06 3.09 5.20
C TYR A 78 -1.34 3.31 5.77
N ILE A 79 -1.45 3.21 7.10
CA ILE A 79 -2.72 3.43 7.79
C ILE A 79 -2.58 4.71 8.61
N ASN A 80 -3.50 5.64 8.41
CA ASN A 80 -3.51 6.89 9.16
C ASN A 80 -3.83 6.60 10.63
N GLU A 81 -2.80 6.64 11.45
CA GLU A 81 -2.89 6.39 12.89
C GLU A 81 -2.21 7.53 13.64
N PRO A 82 -2.87 8.14 14.66
CA PRO A 82 -2.28 9.26 15.38
C PRO A 82 -0.98 8.93 16.09
N THR A 83 -0.77 7.67 16.44
CA THR A 83 0.46 7.18 17.08
C THR A 83 1.50 6.70 16.09
N GLY A 84 1.19 6.78 14.80
CA GLY A 84 2.10 6.36 13.74
C GLY A 84 3.27 7.31 13.56
N ARG A 85 4.26 6.86 12.80
CA ARG A 85 5.42 7.67 12.46
C ARG A 85 5.03 8.76 11.46
N LEU A 86 5.50 9.97 11.68
CA LEU A 86 5.26 11.07 10.74
C LEU A 86 6.01 10.81 9.42
N CYS A 87 5.28 10.70 8.33
CA CYS A 87 5.87 10.54 7.00
C CYS A 87 6.30 11.90 6.43
N SER A 88 6.98 11.88 5.27
CA SER A 88 7.47 13.08 4.61
C SER A 88 6.36 14.05 4.18
N TRP A 89 5.14 13.57 4.06
CA TRP A 89 3.99 14.43 3.73
C TRP A 89 3.37 15.10 4.97
N GLY A 90 3.90 14.85 6.15
CA GLY A 90 3.39 15.45 7.38
C GLY A 90 2.21 14.72 8.01
N ILE A 91 1.93 13.50 7.62
CA ILE A 91 0.82 12.68 8.14
C ILE A 91 1.37 11.55 8.99
N PRO A 92 0.84 11.30 10.20
CA PRO A 92 1.25 10.15 10.98
C PRO A 92 0.68 8.87 10.37
N LEU A 93 1.55 7.92 10.05
CA LEU A 93 1.17 6.67 9.41
C LEU A 93 1.86 5.50 10.08
N ALA A 94 1.12 4.40 10.24
CA ALA A 94 1.68 3.09 10.54
C ALA A 94 1.86 2.33 9.24
N GLU A 95 2.99 1.65 9.07
CA GLU A 95 3.20 0.78 7.93
C GLU A 95 2.48 -0.55 8.15
N ALA A 96 1.95 -1.11 7.06
CA ALA A 96 1.20 -2.37 7.09
C ALA A 96 1.54 -3.21 5.87
N TYR A 97 1.36 -4.51 6.01
CA TYR A 97 1.50 -5.44 4.89
C TYR A 97 0.39 -6.48 4.98
N GLY A 98 -0.28 -6.73 3.87
CA GLY A 98 -1.39 -7.67 3.88
C GLY A 98 -2.04 -7.86 2.52
N VAL A 99 -3.29 -8.29 2.58
CA VAL A 99 -4.11 -8.53 1.38
C VAL A 99 -5.48 -7.86 1.55
N ARG A 100 -6.05 -7.45 0.42
CA ARG A 100 -7.41 -6.96 0.39
C ARG A 100 -8.38 -8.11 0.15
N LEU A 101 -9.51 -8.03 0.82
CA LEU A 101 -10.55 -9.06 0.78
C LEU A 101 -11.91 -8.42 0.50
N PRO A 102 -12.88 -9.18 -0.04
CA PRO A 102 -14.22 -8.66 -0.23
C PRO A 102 -14.84 -8.14 1.08
N ALA A 103 -15.75 -7.18 0.97
CA ALA A 103 -16.39 -6.58 2.14
C ALA A 103 -17.17 -7.60 3.00
N ASP A 104 -17.65 -8.66 2.38
CA ASP A 104 -18.40 -9.74 3.05
C ASP A 104 -17.53 -10.93 3.46
N TYR A 105 -16.21 -10.77 3.42
CA TYR A 105 -15.29 -11.86 3.79
C TYR A 105 -15.60 -12.40 5.18
N ALA A 106 -15.76 -13.71 5.28
CA ALA A 106 -16.06 -14.43 6.53
C ALA A 106 -15.14 -15.64 6.74
N GLY A 107 -14.02 -15.68 6.01
CA GLY A 107 -13.05 -16.78 6.10
C GLY A 107 -12.09 -16.64 7.26
N PRO A 108 -11.02 -17.45 7.27
CA PRO A 108 -10.05 -17.47 8.37
C PRO A 108 -9.29 -16.16 8.52
N VAL A 109 -9.01 -15.80 9.77
CA VAL A 109 -8.16 -14.67 10.14
C VAL A 109 -7.03 -15.21 11.00
N PRO A 110 -5.78 -15.25 10.51
CA PRO A 110 -4.66 -15.70 11.32
C PRO A 110 -4.51 -14.88 12.60
N GLU A 111 -4.11 -15.54 13.67
CA GLU A 111 -4.01 -14.95 15.00
C GLU A 111 -3.06 -13.73 15.02
N GLN A 112 -2.00 -13.75 14.21
CA GLN A 112 -1.01 -12.69 14.14
C GLN A 112 -1.51 -11.44 13.44
N MET A 113 -2.66 -11.51 12.76
CA MET A 113 -3.13 -10.48 11.85
C MET A 113 -4.35 -9.76 12.38
N GLN A 114 -4.58 -8.58 11.83
CA GLN A 114 -5.77 -7.79 12.07
C GLN A 114 -6.61 -7.72 10.80
N LEU A 115 -7.91 -7.76 10.96
CA LEU A 115 -8.86 -7.56 9.88
C LEU A 115 -9.61 -6.26 10.14
N MET A 116 -9.56 -5.32 9.18
CA MET A 116 -10.25 -4.05 9.31
C MET A 116 -11.15 -3.82 8.10
N ASP A 117 -12.25 -3.09 8.34
CA ASP A 117 -13.11 -2.63 7.26
C ASP A 117 -12.55 -1.34 6.65
N VAL A 118 -12.51 -1.28 5.33
CA VAL A 118 -12.13 -0.10 4.58
C VAL A 118 -13.35 0.38 3.80
N PRO A 119 -13.87 1.57 4.10
CA PRO A 119 -15.06 2.06 3.41
C PRO A 119 -14.76 2.40 1.95
N GLU A 120 -15.80 2.41 1.13
CA GLU A 120 -15.67 2.90 -0.24
C GLU A 120 -15.16 4.34 -0.22
N GLY A 121 -14.29 4.66 -1.17
CA GLY A 121 -13.75 6.00 -1.28
C GLY A 121 -13.11 6.28 -2.61
N GLU A 122 -12.90 7.55 -2.89
CA GLU A 122 -12.13 7.99 -4.04
C GLU A 122 -10.66 8.08 -3.66
N TYR A 123 -9.82 7.53 -4.51
CA TYR A 123 -8.37 7.53 -4.33
C TYR A 123 -7.73 8.24 -5.51
N ILE A 124 -6.72 9.03 -5.22
CA ILE A 124 -5.81 9.50 -6.25
C ILE A 124 -4.70 8.47 -6.41
N VAL A 125 -4.40 8.14 -7.65
CA VAL A 125 -3.36 7.16 -7.97
C VAL A 125 -2.19 7.87 -8.63
N PHE A 126 -1.00 7.63 -8.11
CA PHE A 126 0.25 8.05 -8.73
C PHE A 126 0.94 6.78 -9.23
N GLU A 127 1.01 6.62 -10.54
CA GLU A 127 1.46 5.39 -11.17
C GLU A 127 2.70 5.63 -12.01
N HIS A 128 3.74 4.86 -11.75
CA HIS A 128 4.94 4.83 -12.57
C HIS A 128 4.88 3.62 -13.50
N GLY A 129 5.41 3.75 -14.69
CA GLY A 129 5.47 2.63 -15.63
C GLY A 129 6.39 1.49 -15.16
N PRO A 130 6.45 0.40 -15.92
CA PRO A 130 7.25 -0.77 -15.53
C PRO A 130 8.69 -0.42 -15.22
N PHE A 131 9.24 -1.00 -14.16
CA PHE A 131 10.61 -0.77 -13.72
C PHE A 131 11.19 -2.01 -13.06
N SER A 132 12.51 -2.03 -12.91
CA SER A 132 13.18 -3.10 -12.17
C SER A 132 13.21 -2.73 -10.68
N PHE A 133 12.50 -3.49 -9.86
CA PHE A 133 12.48 -3.27 -8.42
C PHE A 133 13.89 -3.32 -7.82
N GLN A 134 14.74 -4.22 -8.32
CA GLN A 134 16.08 -4.41 -7.78
C GLN A 134 17.02 -3.23 -8.03
N THR A 135 16.88 -2.55 -9.18
CA THR A 135 17.83 -1.52 -9.60
C THR A 135 17.25 -0.11 -9.65
N GLU A 136 15.93 0.02 -9.78
CA GLU A 136 15.28 1.32 -10.04
C GLU A 136 14.32 1.74 -8.92
N ASN A 137 14.12 0.93 -7.89
CA ASN A 137 13.09 1.17 -6.88
C ASN A 137 13.25 2.54 -6.19
N ALA A 138 14.46 2.92 -5.81
CA ALA A 138 14.69 4.20 -5.13
C ALA A 138 14.34 5.39 -6.01
N GLN A 139 14.62 5.30 -7.32
CA GLN A 139 14.30 6.35 -8.27
C GLN A 139 12.80 6.47 -8.49
N VAL A 140 12.11 5.33 -8.55
CA VAL A 140 10.65 5.28 -8.72
C VAL A 140 9.95 5.83 -7.49
N GLU A 141 10.35 5.44 -6.30
CA GLU A 141 9.80 5.98 -5.06
C GLU A 141 9.98 7.49 -4.97
N ALA A 142 11.16 7.99 -5.34
CA ALA A 142 11.43 9.43 -5.35
C ALA A 142 10.54 10.16 -6.37
N ALA A 143 10.35 9.58 -7.55
CA ALA A 143 9.49 10.16 -8.58
C ALA A 143 8.02 10.22 -8.15
N ILE A 144 7.52 9.15 -7.53
CA ILE A 144 6.16 9.09 -6.99
C ILE A 144 5.98 10.14 -5.88
N GLU A 145 6.91 10.21 -4.94
CA GLU A 145 6.84 11.16 -3.84
C GLU A 145 6.85 12.61 -4.36
N GLN A 146 7.71 12.90 -5.33
CA GLN A 146 7.77 14.21 -5.96
C GLN A 146 6.45 14.56 -6.66
N ALA A 147 5.84 13.61 -7.36
CA ALA A 147 4.55 13.80 -8.00
C ALA A 147 3.45 14.07 -6.97
N MET A 148 3.47 13.37 -5.84
CA MET A 148 2.52 13.58 -4.74
C MET A 148 2.67 14.97 -4.13
N GLN A 149 3.88 15.45 -3.96
CA GLN A 149 4.14 16.79 -3.41
C GLN A 149 3.79 17.91 -4.39
N ALA A 150 4.00 17.68 -5.68
CA ALA A 150 3.75 18.66 -6.73
C ALA A 150 2.27 18.76 -7.14
N PHE A 151 1.45 17.80 -6.75
CA PHE A 151 0.04 17.78 -7.12
C PHE A 151 -0.73 18.92 -6.45
N ASP A 152 -1.50 19.64 -7.24
CA ASP A 152 -2.31 20.77 -6.74
C ASP A 152 -3.67 20.24 -6.27
N TYR A 153 -3.77 19.88 -5.01
CA TYR A 153 -5.00 19.36 -4.40
C TYR A 153 -6.11 20.41 -4.36
N GLU A 154 -5.76 21.67 -4.14
CA GLU A 154 -6.73 22.75 -4.10
C GLU A 154 -7.43 22.93 -5.46
N LYS A 155 -6.66 22.93 -6.53
CA LYS A 155 -7.19 23.08 -7.89
C LYS A 155 -8.01 21.85 -8.31
N SER A 156 -7.69 20.67 -7.80
CA SER A 156 -8.40 19.43 -8.12
C SER A 156 -9.84 19.39 -7.57
N GLY A 157 -10.12 20.18 -6.53
CA GLY A 157 -11.39 20.11 -5.81
C GLY A 157 -11.49 18.98 -4.81
N TYR A 158 -10.42 18.21 -4.60
CA TYR A 158 -10.37 17.13 -3.62
C TYR A 158 -9.47 17.51 -2.44
N GLU A 159 -9.82 17.01 -1.30
CA GLU A 159 -9.01 17.15 -0.08
C GLU A 159 -8.53 15.77 0.37
N LEU A 160 -7.34 15.75 0.95
CA LEU A 160 -6.80 14.53 1.53
C LEU A 160 -7.64 14.14 2.76
N ASP A 161 -8.15 12.90 2.76
CA ASP A 161 -8.92 12.38 3.87
C ASP A 161 -7.98 11.96 5.01
N LEU A 162 -7.99 12.72 6.10
CA LEU A 162 -7.16 12.48 7.27
C LEU A 162 -7.90 11.71 8.38
N THR A 163 -9.02 11.10 8.05
CA THR A 163 -9.77 10.29 9.02
C THR A 163 -8.89 9.16 9.55
N GLN A 164 -8.94 8.94 10.86
CA GLN A 164 -8.21 7.82 11.48
C GLN A 164 -8.63 6.50 10.85
N GLY A 165 -7.65 5.64 10.56
CA GLY A 165 -7.88 4.35 9.94
C GLY A 165 -7.93 4.39 8.42
N ARG A 166 -7.80 5.56 7.79
CA ARG A 166 -7.74 5.64 6.33
C ARG A 166 -6.50 4.91 5.81
N VAL A 167 -6.67 4.10 4.76
CA VAL A 167 -5.60 3.26 4.22
C VAL A 167 -5.12 3.80 2.89
N PHE A 168 -3.80 3.91 2.74
CA PHE A 168 -3.14 4.30 1.51
C PHE A 168 -2.32 3.12 1.01
N TYR A 169 -2.67 2.57 -0.16
CA TYR A 169 -2.03 1.37 -0.69
C TYR A 169 -0.80 1.71 -1.52
N PHE A 170 0.20 0.85 -1.41
CA PHE A 170 1.48 1.02 -2.05
C PHE A 170 1.83 -0.28 -2.80
N PHE A 171 1.71 -0.28 -4.12
CA PHE A 171 1.94 -1.46 -4.93
C PHE A 171 3.37 -1.48 -5.46
N HIS A 172 4.06 -2.57 -5.17
CA HIS A 172 5.42 -2.81 -5.63
C HIS A 172 5.42 -4.00 -6.59
N ASP A 173 4.85 -3.81 -7.75
CA ASP A 173 4.90 -4.80 -8.82
C ASP A 173 5.84 -4.28 -9.90
N GLU A 174 6.81 -5.10 -10.32
CA GLU A 174 7.76 -4.74 -11.37
C GLU A 174 7.09 -4.32 -12.68
N LYS A 175 5.86 -4.73 -12.87
CA LYS A 175 5.09 -4.43 -14.09
C LYS A 175 4.23 -3.17 -13.98
N ARG A 176 4.10 -2.59 -12.81
CA ARG A 176 3.06 -1.59 -12.56
C ARG A 176 3.56 -0.24 -12.10
N PHE A 177 4.73 -0.15 -11.54
CA PHE A 177 5.18 1.12 -10.93
C PHE A 177 6.49 1.58 -11.44
#